data_281ea89bb60725dd4b2462d121c8155d
#
_entry.id   281ea89bb60725dd4b2462d121c8155d
#
_cell.length_a   1.000
_cell.length_b   1.000
_cell.length_c   1.000
_cell.angle_alpha   90.00
_cell.angle_beta   90.00
_cell.angle_gamma   90.00
#
_symmetry.space_group_name_H-M   'P 1'
#
loop_
_entity.id
_entity.type
_entity.pdbx_description
1 polymer ?
#
loop_
_entity_poly.entity_id
_entity_poly.type
_entity_poly.pdbx_seq_one_letter_code
_entity_poly.pdbx_strand_id
1 'polypeptide(L)'
;VYNRVPTTGLRDNLTNQTTIRALTKLEFAYGLATRMAEAIGDTSPATQEMLGELLDYVEVSRSAVLLSAENGRDVGEGVWFPDGRPLQPMRSLLATWFPRVSEILMLIGSHNLLATPSRRQLDDRALRPLIDEFLHGAGGVDAEERAALFRLAWDFVGSTLAGRNVLYERFYLTSAARNRISNHVRNVDRSRAYALVDGILAAGRKAGRASGA
;
A
#
# COMPACT_ATOMS: atom_id res chain seq x y z
N VAL A 1 16.93 16.48 26.33
CA VAL A 1 15.50 16.15 26.06
C VAL A 1 15.34 15.61 24.65
N TYR A 2 15.75 16.33 23.60
CA TYR A 2 15.54 15.94 22.20
C TYR A 2 16.13 14.57 21.83
N ASN A 3 17.31 14.23 22.33
CA ASN A 3 17.97 12.94 22.08
C ASN A 3 17.31 11.74 22.78
N ARG A 4 16.37 11.97 23.71
CA ARG A 4 15.61 10.90 24.40
C ARG A 4 14.31 10.56 23.69
N VAL A 5 13.78 11.42 22.85
CA VAL A 5 12.51 11.19 22.11
C VAL A 5 12.52 9.86 21.33
N PRO A 6 13.60 9.47 20.62
CA PRO A 6 13.63 8.19 19.91
C PRO A 6 13.55 6.95 20.82
N THR A 7 13.88 7.09 22.10
CA THR A 7 13.88 5.96 23.07
C THR A 7 12.55 5.81 23.82
N THR A 8 11.60 6.73 23.62
CA THR A 8 10.32 6.74 24.34
C THR A 8 9.24 5.88 23.72
N GLY A 9 9.48 5.25 22.54
CA GLY A 9 8.44 4.56 21.77
C GLY A 9 7.54 5.50 20.93
N LEU A 10 7.70 6.81 21.05
CA LEU A 10 6.92 7.79 20.26
C LEU A 10 7.05 7.54 18.75
N ARG A 11 8.26 7.19 18.28
CA ARG A 11 8.50 6.87 16.87
C ARG A 11 7.71 5.64 16.41
N ASP A 12 7.62 4.61 17.25
CA ASP A 12 6.89 3.39 16.97
C ASP A 12 5.40 3.68 16.87
N ASN A 13 4.87 4.47 17.79
CA ASN A 13 3.47 4.93 17.76
C ASN A 13 3.15 5.76 16.51
N LEU A 14 4.00 6.73 16.15
CA LEU A 14 3.83 7.52 14.92
C LEU A 14 3.87 6.64 13.66
N THR A 15 4.76 5.65 13.61
CA THR A 15 4.84 4.73 12.47
C THR A 15 3.62 3.81 12.41
N ASN A 16 3.11 3.37 13.56
CA ASN A 16 1.88 2.58 13.66
C ASN A 16 0.68 3.36 13.07
N GLN A 17 0.42 4.57 13.56
CA GLN A 17 -0.66 5.41 13.06
C GLN A 17 -0.54 5.68 11.56
N THR A 18 0.67 5.93 11.07
CA THR A 18 0.93 6.14 9.65
C THR A 18 0.66 4.90 8.83
N THR A 19 1.03 3.71 9.33
CA THR A 19 0.80 2.44 8.63
C THR A 19 -0.68 2.10 8.60
N ILE A 20 -1.43 2.30 9.70
CA ILE A 20 -2.89 2.10 9.74
C ILE A 20 -3.58 3.00 8.72
N ARG A 21 -3.23 4.30 8.67
CA ARG A 21 -3.77 5.23 7.68
C ARG A 21 -3.46 4.80 6.25
N ALA A 22 -2.24 4.33 6.00
CA ALA A 22 -1.83 3.84 4.68
C ALA A 22 -2.57 2.55 4.32
N LEU A 23 -2.75 1.61 5.26
CA LEU A 23 -3.54 0.40 5.08
C LEU A 23 -4.97 0.73 4.65
N THR A 24 -5.66 1.65 5.33
CA THR A 24 -7.01 2.08 4.95
C THR A 24 -7.07 2.62 3.51
N LYS A 25 -6.04 3.35 3.08
CA LYS A 25 -5.95 3.83 1.69
C LYS A 25 -5.70 2.71 0.68
N LEU A 26 -4.89 1.72 1.05
CA LEU A 26 -4.64 0.54 0.20
C LEU A 26 -5.90 -0.31 0.05
N GLU A 27 -6.62 -0.54 1.14
CA GLU A 27 -7.92 -1.23 1.13
C GLU A 27 -8.93 -0.50 0.23
N PHE A 28 -9.01 0.82 0.36
CA PHE A 28 -9.86 1.64 -0.49
C PHE A 28 -9.44 1.55 -1.96
N ALA A 29 -8.14 1.64 -2.26
CA ALA A 29 -7.63 1.56 -3.63
C ALA A 29 -7.89 0.19 -4.26
N TYR A 30 -7.69 -0.91 -3.51
CA TYR A 30 -8.02 -2.26 -3.95
C TYR A 30 -9.51 -2.41 -4.26
N GLY A 31 -10.39 -1.99 -3.34
CA GLY A 31 -11.82 -2.03 -3.55
C GLY A 31 -12.28 -1.19 -4.75
N LEU A 32 -11.70 0.01 -4.91
CA LEU A 32 -12.00 0.90 -6.02
C LEU A 32 -11.56 0.28 -7.36
N ALA A 33 -10.33 -0.25 -7.44
CA ALA A 33 -9.80 -0.90 -8.64
C ALA A 33 -10.63 -2.13 -9.04
N THR A 34 -11.03 -2.95 -8.06
CA THR A 34 -11.90 -4.12 -8.27
C THR A 34 -13.26 -3.70 -8.83
N ARG A 35 -13.92 -2.71 -8.23
CA ARG A 35 -15.20 -2.20 -8.71
C ARG A 35 -15.10 -1.56 -10.10
N MET A 36 -13.98 -0.91 -10.42
CA MET A 36 -13.73 -0.38 -11.77
C MET A 36 -13.62 -1.51 -12.79
N ALA A 37 -12.84 -2.56 -12.50
CA ALA A 37 -12.70 -3.72 -13.38
C ALA A 37 -14.05 -4.42 -13.60
N GLU A 38 -14.84 -4.64 -12.54
CA GLU A 38 -16.20 -5.18 -12.61
C GLU A 38 -17.11 -4.32 -13.49
N ALA A 39 -17.11 -2.99 -13.30
CA ALA A 39 -17.97 -2.07 -14.03
C ALA A 39 -17.66 -1.98 -15.54
N ILE A 40 -16.43 -2.30 -15.95
CA ILE A 40 -16.06 -2.38 -17.38
C ILE A 40 -16.07 -3.83 -17.91
N GLY A 41 -16.32 -4.82 -17.06
CA GLY A 41 -16.33 -6.23 -17.42
C GLY A 41 -14.94 -6.79 -17.75
N ASP A 42 -13.87 -6.18 -17.22
CA ASP A 42 -12.50 -6.61 -17.50
C ASP A 42 -12.05 -7.72 -16.53
N THR A 43 -11.97 -8.93 -17.08
CA THR A 43 -11.48 -10.14 -16.38
C THR A 43 -10.14 -10.62 -16.94
N SER A 44 -9.42 -9.77 -17.67
CA SER A 44 -8.16 -10.14 -18.31
C SER A 44 -7.09 -10.54 -17.28
N PRO A 45 -6.16 -11.45 -17.65
CA PRO A 45 -5.06 -11.84 -16.75
C PRO A 45 -4.23 -10.64 -16.27
N ALA A 46 -4.03 -9.63 -17.11
CA ALA A 46 -3.27 -8.42 -16.74
C ALA A 46 -3.97 -7.62 -15.65
N THR A 47 -5.30 -7.47 -15.72
CA THR A 47 -6.07 -6.79 -14.68
C THR A 47 -6.10 -7.63 -13.39
N GLN A 48 -6.23 -8.94 -13.48
CA GLN A 48 -6.19 -9.82 -12.30
C GLN A 48 -4.82 -9.78 -11.61
N GLU A 49 -3.72 -9.71 -12.36
CA GLU A 49 -2.37 -9.52 -11.81
C GLU A 49 -2.27 -8.20 -11.02
N MET A 50 -2.72 -7.10 -11.61
CA MET A 50 -2.71 -5.79 -10.94
C MET A 50 -3.57 -5.76 -9.66
N LEU A 51 -4.73 -6.41 -9.67
CA LEU A 51 -5.58 -6.54 -8.48
C LEU A 51 -4.91 -7.41 -7.41
N GLY A 52 -4.24 -8.48 -7.80
CA GLY A 52 -3.42 -9.31 -6.91
C GLY A 52 -2.29 -8.51 -6.26
N GLU A 53 -1.57 -7.70 -7.05
CA GLU A 53 -0.51 -6.80 -6.54
C GLU A 53 -1.04 -5.83 -5.48
N LEU A 54 -2.23 -5.24 -5.68
CA LEU A 54 -2.86 -4.36 -4.69
C LEU A 54 -3.25 -5.13 -3.42
N LEU A 55 -3.79 -6.34 -3.56
CA LEU A 55 -4.13 -7.19 -2.43
C LEU A 55 -2.90 -7.56 -1.60
N ASP A 56 -1.78 -7.90 -2.24
CA ASP A 56 -0.51 -8.17 -1.56
C ASP A 56 -0.07 -6.98 -0.69
N TYR A 57 -0.19 -5.75 -1.21
CA TYR A 57 0.12 -4.55 -0.44
C TYR A 57 -0.79 -4.39 0.79
N VAL A 58 -2.07 -4.69 0.66
CA VAL A 58 -3.04 -4.67 1.76
C VAL A 58 -2.65 -5.70 2.83
N GLU A 59 -2.45 -6.96 2.43
CA GLU A 59 -2.21 -8.05 3.39
C GLU A 59 -0.87 -7.93 4.11
N VAL A 60 0.18 -7.51 3.43
CA VAL A 60 1.49 -7.23 4.06
C VAL A 60 1.36 -6.09 5.07
N SER A 61 0.65 -5.02 4.71
CA SER A 61 0.43 -3.89 5.62
C SER A 61 -0.41 -4.28 6.84
N ARG A 62 -1.47 -5.06 6.62
CA ARG A 62 -2.34 -5.58 7.70
C ARG A 62 -1.57 -6.46 8.65
N SER A 63 -0.76 -7.39 8.12
CA SER A 63 0.07 -8.28 8.92
C SER A 63 1.07 -7.50 9.78
N ALA A 64 1.69 -6.45 9.24
CA ALA A 64 2.61 -5.60 9.99
C ALA A 64 1.92 -4.86 11.14
N VAL A 65 0.70 -4.34 10.90
CA VAL A 65 -0.09 -3.64 11.94
C VAL A 65 -0.52 -4.61 13.04
N LEU A 66 -1.04 -5.78 12.68
CA LEU A 66 -1.50 -6.78 13.63
C LEU A 66 -0.34 -7.29 14.51
N LEU A 67 0.78 -7.65 13.90
CA LEU A 67 1.95 -8.12 14.62
C LEU A 67 2.54 -7.03 15.53
N SER A 68 2.50 -5.78 15.08
CA SER A 68 2.94 -4.63 15.88
C SER A 68 2.06 -4.44 17.14
N ALA A 69 0.75 -4.62 16.99
CA ALA A 69 -0.19 -4.51 18.10
C ALA A 69 -0.04 -5.69 19.07
N GLU A 70 0.06 -6.92 18.57
CA GLU A 70 0.19 -8.14 19.37
C GLU A 70 1.48 -8.14 20.22
N ASN A 71 2.58 -7.68 19.64
CA ASN A 71 3.87 -7.53 20.34
C ASN A 71 4.00 -6.19 21.09
N GLY A 72 2.90 -5.49 21.30
CA GLY A 72 2.87 -4.26 22.08
C GLY A 72 3.37 -4.46 23.50
N ARG A 73 3.88 -3.37 24.13
CA ARG A 73 4.39 -3.41 25.49
C ARG A 73 3.75 -2.33 26.34
N ASP A 74 3.53 -2.66 27.61
CA ASP A 74 3.20 -1.67 28.64
C ASP A 74 4.46 -0.81 28.92
N VAL A 75 4.29 0.49 28.80
CA VAL A 75 5.35 1.47 29.11
C VAL A 75 5.15 2.16 30.48
N GLY A 76 4.20 1.67 31.25
CA GLY A 76 3.80 2.17 32.56
C GLY A 76 2.45 2.88 32.54
N GLU A 77 1.82 2.93 33.72
CA GLU A 77 0.53 3.62 33.96
C GLU A 77 -0.60 3.17 33.04
N GLY A 78 -0.58 1.91 32.57
CA GLY A 78 -1.59 1.35 31.66
C GLY A 78 -1.47 1.84 30.20
N VAL A 79 -0.36 2.46 29.84
CA VAL A 79 -0.10 2.92 28.46
C VAL A 79 0.64 1.85 27.68
N TRP A 80 0.04 1.41 26.54
CA TRP A 80 0.63 0.43 25.65
C TRP A 80 1.18 1.09 24.39
N PHE A 81 2.43 0.73 24.04
CA PHE A 81 3.02 1.11 22.76
C PHE A 81 3.16 -0.09 21.83
N PRO A 82 2.89 0.10 20.53
CA PRO A 82 3.09 -0.94 19.52
C PRO A 82 4.57 -1.30 19.37
N ASP A 83 4.85 -2.54 18.93
CA ASP A 83 6.21 -2.91 18.52
C ASP A 83 6.54 -2.24 17.18
N GLY A 84 7.59 -1.43 17.16
CA GLY A 84 8.02 -0.74 15.95
C GLY A 84 8.70 -1.63 14.90
N ARG A 85 9.19 -2.83 15.27
CA ARG A 85 9.97 -3.68 14.38
C ARG A 85 9.22 -4.10 13.10
N PRO A 86 7.97 -4.61 13.17
CA PRO A 86 7.20 -4.96 11.98
C PRO A 86 6.89 -3.75 11.09
N LEU A 87 6.83 -2.56 11.67
CA LEU A 87 6.46 -1.32 10.98
C LEU A 87 7.63 -0.64 10.27
N GLN A 88 8.88 -0.93 10.64
CA GLN A 88 10.04 -0.27 10.03
C GLN A 88 10.16 -0.51 8.52
N PRO A 89 9.95 -1.73 7.98
CA PRO A 89 9.93 -1.96 6.54
C PRO A 89 8.84 -1.17 5.82
N MET A 90 7.67 -1.00 6.45
CA MET A 90 6.52 -0.30 5.86
C MET A 90 6.86 1.14 5.47
N ARG A 91 7.74 1.81 6.20
CA ARG A 91 8.18 3.18 5.90
C ARG A 91 8.85 3.32 4.52
N SER A 92 9.51 2.27 4.05
CA SER A 92 10.13 2.27 2.72
C SER A 92 9.25 1.65 1.65
N LEU A 93 8.47 0.63 2.01
CA LEU A 93 7.58 -0.07 1.10
C LEU A 93 6.43 0.84 0.66
N LEU A 94 5.72 1.47 1.58
CA LEU A 94 4.62 2.39 1.27
C LEU A 94 5.06 3.54 0.34
N ALA A 95 6.26 4.08 0.56
CA ALA A 95 6.79 5.14 -0.30
C ALA A 95 7.06 4.69 -1.75
N THR A 96 7.25 3.40 -1.99
CA THR A 96 7.39 2.81 -3.33
C THR A 96 6.08 2.29 -3.89
N TRP A 97 5.17 1.80 -3.07
CA TRP A 97 3.89 1.22 -3.49
C TRP A 97 2.88 2.28 -3.93
N PHE A 98 2.76 3.41 -3.22
CA PHE A 98 1.73 4.40 -3.55
C PHE A 98 1.80 4.97 -4.96
N PRO A 99 2.98 5.28 -5.56
CA PRO A 99 3.05 5.61 -6.98
C PRO A 99 2.50 4.48 -7.88
N ARG A 100 2.82 3.22 -7.56
CA ARG A 100 2.33 2.05 -8.28
C ARG A 100 0.83 1.84 -8.13
N VAL A 101 0.28 2.05 -6.93
CA VAL A 101 -1.17 2.02 -6.68
C VAL A 101 -1.90 3.00 -7.61
N SER A 102 -1.40 4.24 -7.72
CA SER A 102 -1.99 5.23 -8.62
C SER A 102 -1.89 4.82 -10.07
N GLU A 103 -0.75 4.25 -10.50
CA GLU A 103 -0.54 3.73 -11.86
C GLU A 103 -1.52 2.59 -12.18
N ILE A 104 -1.70 1.62 -11.27
CA ILE A 104 -2.64 0.51 -11.46
C ILE A 104 -4.06 1.03 -11.67
N LEU A 105 -4.53 1.95 -10.84
CA LEU A 105 -5.87 2.52 -11.02
C LEU A 105 -6.01 3.27 -12.35
N MET A 106 -4.95 3.98 -12.79
CA MET A 106 -4.94 4.64 -14.09
C MET A 106 -4.96 3.64 -15.25
N LEU A 107 -4.22 2.52 -15.15
CA LEU A 107 -4.20 1.47 -16.17
C LEU A 107 -5.56 0.78 -16.29
N ILE A 108 -6.16 0.37 -15.18
CA ILE A 108 -7.51 -0.24 -15.17
C ILE A 108 -8.57 0.76 -15.66
N GLY A 109 -8.52 1.99 -15.18
CA GLY A 109 -9.47 3.03 -15.55
C GLY A 109 -9.32 3.50 -17.00
N SER A 110 -8.07 3.57 -17.49
CA SER A 110 -7.73 3.93 -18.87
C SER A 110 -8.51 5.18 -19.36
N HIS A 111 -9.02 5.17 -20.58
CA HIS A 111 -9.80 6.27 -21.17
C HIS A 111 -11.11 6.55 -20.40
N ASN A 112 -11.66 5.57 -19.67
CA ASN A 112 -12.89 5.76 -18.90
C ASN A 112 -12.75 6.86 -17.81
N LEU A 113 -11.55 7.07 -17.28
CA LEU A 113 -11.29 8.17 -16.35
C LEU A 113 -11.51 9.55 -17.00
N LEU A 114 -11.23 9.67 -18.29
CA LEU A 114 -11.39 10.92 -19.05
C LEU A 114 -12.79 11.07 -19.67
N ALA A 115 -13.37 9.96 -20.14
CA ALA A 115 -14.62 9.94 -20.88
C ALA A 115 -15.88 9.92 -19.98
N THR A 116 -15.72 9.96 -18.66
CA THR A 116 -16.84 9.93 -17.72
C THR A 116 -17.71 11.20 -17.84
N PRO A 117 -19.03 11.08 -18.07
CA PRO A 117 -19.90 12.22 -18.25
C PRO A 117 -19.99 13.05 -16.96
N SER A 118 -20.03 14.36 -17.11
CA SER A 118 -20.24 15.30 -16.00
C SER A 118 -21.66 15.21 -15.46
N ARG A 119 -21.90 15.71 -14.23
CA ARG A 119 -23.25 15.80 -13.66
C ARG A 119 -24.20 16.56 -14.62
N ARG A 120 -23.75 17.67 -15.20
CA ARG A 120 -24.52 18.46 -16.17
C ARG A 120 -24.96 17.66 -17.40
N GLN A 121 -24.08 16.77 -17.90
CA GLN A 121 -24.42 15.89 -19.04
C GLN A 121 -25.41 14.79 -18.65
N LEU A 122 -25.30 14.26 -17.43
CA LEU A 122 -26.27 13.28 -16.90
C LEU A 122 -27.66 13.89 -16.67
N ASP A 123 -27.74 15.19 -16.36
CA ASP A 123 -29.00 15.91 -16.13
C ASP A 123 -29.59 16.47 -17.45
N ASP A 124 -28.85 16.40 -18.55
CA ASP A 124 -29.31 16.87 -19.86
C ASP A 124 -30.29 15.88 -20.48
N ARG A 125 -31.53 16.34 -20.71
CA ARG A 125 -32.61 15.50 -21.25
C ARG A 125 -32.35 14.95 -22.64
N ALA A 126 -31.56 15.65 -23.45
CA ALA A 126 -31.23 15.21 -24.81
C ALA A 126 -30.08 14.21 -24.82
N LEU A 127 -29.13 14.34 -23.91
CA LEU A 127 -27.96 13.45 -23.80
C LEU A 127 -28.25 12.21 -22.96
N ARG A 128 -29.13 12.30 -21.96
CA ARG A 128 -29.39 11.22 -21.00
C ARG A 128 -29.68 9.86 -21.67
N PRO A 129 -30.58 9.76 -22.66
CA PRO A 129 -30.85 8.48 -23.32
C PRO A 129 -29.64 7.85 -23.99
N LEU A 130 -28.79 8.67 -24.61
CA LEU A 130 -27.53 8.22 -25.23
C LEU A 130 -26.51 7.77 -24.18
N ILE A 131 -26.42 8.49 -23.08
CA ILE A 131 -25.54 8.13 -21.96
C ILE A 131 -25.97 6.79 -21.37
N ASP A 132 -27.26 6.58 -21.13
CA ASP A 132 -27.79 5.34 -20.59
C ASP A 132 -27.59 4.16 -21.55
N GLU A 133 -27.67 4.40 -22.87
CA GLU A 133 -27.47 3.38 -23.89
C GLU A 133 -25.99 3.00 -24.06
N PHE A 134 -25.07 3.98 -24.09
CA PHE A 134 -23.68 3.74 -24.48
C PHE A 134 -22.69 3.74 -23.32
N LEU A 135 -23.05 4.28 -22.16
CA LEU A 135 -22.12 4.43 -21.02
C LEU A 135 -22.54 3.68 -19.76
N HIS A 136 -23.47 2.71 -19.89
CA HIS A 136 -23.75 1.79 -18.80
C HIS A 136 -22.54 0.87 -18.53
N GLY A 137 -22.49 0.28 -17.34
CA GLY A 137 -21.45 -0.69 -16.95
C GLY A 137 -21.85 -2.13 -17.27
N ALA A 138 -20.91 -3.04 -17.10
CA ALA A 138 -21.15 -4.47 -17.10
C ALA A 138 -21.93 -4.88 -15.83
N GLY A 139 -22.53 -6.08 -15.84
CA GLY A 139 -23.18 -6.64 -14.65
C GLY A 139 -24.42 -5.88 -14.16
N GLY A 140 -25.02 -5.04 -14.99
CA GLY A 140 -26.22 -4.28 -14.66
C GLY A 140 -25.96 -2.94 -13.95
N VAL A 141 -24.71 -2.49 -13.90
CA VAL A 141 -24.34 -1.16 -13.40
C VAL A 141 -24.88 -0.10 -14.36
N ASP A 142 -25.70 0.84 -13.88
CA ASP A 142 -26.22 1.91 -14.72
C ASP A 142 -25.16 2.99 -15.02
N ALA A 143 -25.46 3.86 -16.00
CA ALA A 143 -24.53 4.89 -16.46
C ALA A 143 -24.21 5.93 -15.37
N GLU A 144 -25.13 6.22 -14.47
CA GLU A 144 -24.93 7.18 -13.38
C GLU A 144 -24.03 6.59 -12.28
N GLU A 145 -24.27 5.34 -11.90
CA GLU A 145 -23.44 4.61 -10.92
C GLU A 145 -22.00 4.45 -11.47
N ARG A 146 -21.88 4.01 -12.74
CA ARG A 146 -20.58 3.94 -13.40
C ARG A 146 -19.87 5.29 -13.43
N ALA A 147 -20.56 6.36 -13.80
CA ALA A 147 -19.98 7.70 -13.83
C ALA A 147 -19.53 8.16 -12.42
N ALA A 148 -20.28 7.86 -11.37
CA ALA A 148 -19.92 8.18 -10.00
C ALA A 148 -18.63 7.44 -9.59
N LEU A 149 -18.53 6.14 -9.91
CA LEU A 149 -17.36 5.31 -9.62
C LEU A 149 -16.09 5.85 -10.30
N PHE A 150 -16.15 6.16 -11.59
CA PHE A 150 -14.98 6.66 -12.32
C PHE A 150 -14.60 8.11 -11.93
N ARG A 151 -15.55 8.94 -11.49
CA ARG A 151 -15.21 10.23 -10.88
C ARG A 151 -14.50 10.07 -9.53
N LEU A 152 -14.95 9.15 -8.70
CA LEU A 152 -14.27 8.82 -7.45
C LEU A 152 -12.83 8.34 -7.71
N ALA A 153 -12.66 7.50 -8.74
CA ALA A 153 -11.34 7.06 -9.18
C ALA A 153 -10.48 8.24 -9.68
N TRP A 154 -11.06 9.14 -10.46
CA TRP A 154 -10.37 10.36 -10.89
C TRP A 154 -9.92 11.22 -9.72
N ASP A 155 -10.76 11.40 -8.71
CA ASP A 155 -10.37 12.16 -7.50
C ASP A 155 -9.21 11.51 -6.77
N PHE A 156 -9.12 10.19 -6.79
CA PHE A 156 -8.06 9.45 -6.13
C PHE A 156 -6.72 9.46 -6.91
N VAL A 157 -6.73 9.50 -8.26
CA VAL A 157 -5.51 9.35 -9.08
C VAL A 157 -5.21 10.51 -10.04
N GLY A 158 -6.19 11.33 -10.44
CA GLY A 158 -6.03 12.34 -11.48
C GLY A 158 -6.22 13.79 -11.01
N SER A 159 -6.73 14.00 -9.80
CA SER A 159 -7.04 15.32 -9.28
C SER A 159 -5.84 15.97 -8.55
N THR A 160 -6.01 17.24 -8.16
CA THR A 160 -5.05 17.93 -7.27
C THR A 160 -4.90 17.21 -5.93
N LEU A 161 -5.98 16.62 -5.40
CA LEU A 161 -5.95 15.80 -4.20
C LEU A 161 -5.08 14.56 -4.41
N ALA A 162 -5.20 13.90 -5.56
CA ALA A 162 -4.40 12.74 -5.93
C ALA A 162 -2.89 13.06 -5.91
N GLY A 163 -2.47 14.14 -6.55
CA GLY A 163 -1.07 14.58 -6.55
C GLY A 163 -0.53 14.84 -5.15
N ARG A 164 -1.30 15.53 -4.31
CA ARG A 164 -0.95 15.77 -2.91
C ARG A 164 -0.85 14.47 -2.11
N ASN A 165 -1.76 13.52 -2.35
CA ASN A 165 -1.79 12.25 -1.66
C ASN A 165 -0.57 11.38 -1.98
N VAL A 166 -0.19 11.29 -3.24
CA VAL A 166 1.03 10.56 -3.68
C VAL A 166 2.28 11.19 -3.08
N LEU A 167 2.40 12.52 -3.10
CA LEU A 167 3.53 13.21 -2.48
C LEU A 167 3.61 12.95 -0.98
N TYR A 168 2.47 12.98 -0.30
CA TYR A 168 2.39 12.70 1.14
C TYR A 168 2.89 11.28 1.46
N GLU A 169 2.35 10.26 0.80
CA GLU A 169 2.74 8.86 1.08
C GLU A 169 4.20 8.59 0.72
N ARG A 170 4.71 9.26 -0.30
CA ARG A 170 6.08 9.07 -0.77
C ARG A 170 7.12 9.72 0.14
N PHE A 171 6.82 10.85 0.79
CA PHE A 171 7.82 11.66 1.48
C PHE A 171 7.54 11.96 2.94
N TYR A 172 6.34 11.74 3.45
CA TYR A 172 5.98 12.06 4.84
C TYR A 172 6.90 11.38 5.88
N LEU A 173 7.21 10.12 5.68
CA LEU A 173 8.14 9.36 6.54
C LEU A 173 9.58 9.37 6.00
N THR A 174 9.97 10.41 5.29
CA THR A 174 11.23 10.56 4.54
C THR A 174 11.34 9.60 3.34
N SER A 175 12.40 9.69 2.54
CA SER A 175 12.52 8.87 1.32
C SER A 175 12.70 7.38 1.63
N ALA A 176 12.26 6.52 0.71
CA ALA A 176 12.44 5.07 0.82
C ALA A 176 13.91 4.68 1.02
N ALA A 177 14.82 5.29 0.26
CA ALA A 177 16.26 5.01 0.37
C ALA A 177 16.80 5.31 1.78
N ARG A 178 16.45 6.47 2.35
CA ARG A 178 16.88 6.84 3.70
C ARG A 178 16.30 5.92 4.77
N ASN A 179 15.07 5.47 4.61
CA ASN A 179 14.45 4.49 5.50
C ASN A 179 15.18 3.14 5.44
N ARG A 180 15.51 2.63 4.23
CA ARG A 180 16.26 1.38 4.06
C ARG A 180 17.63 1.43 4.71
N ILE A 181 18.37 2.54 4.51
CA ILE A 181 19.65 2.76 5.19
C ILE A 181 19.47 2.74 6.70
N SER A 182 18.50 3.47 7.24
CA SER A 182 18.22 3.51 8.67
C SER A 182 17.86 2.14 9.23
N ASN A 183 17.04 1.36 8.52
CA ASN A 183 16.65 0.03 8.93
C ASN A 183 17.86 -0.90 9.00
N HIS A 184 18.74 -0.89 7.98
CA HIS A 184 19.91 -1.73 7.95
C HIS A 184 20.96 -1.33 8.99
N VAL A 185 21.21 -0.03 9.18
CA VAL A 185 22.30 0.46 10.04
C VAL A 185 21.91 0.50 11.51
N ARG A 186 20.64 0.84 11.82
CA ARG A 186 20.24 1.20 13.18
C ARG A 186 19.25 0.25 13.85
N ASN A 187 18.43 -0.44 13.08
CA ASN A 187 17.23 -1.12 13.60
C ASN A 187 17.28 -2.64 13.45
N VAL A 188 18.39 -3.23 13.01
CA VAL A 188 18.42 -4.67 12.74
C VAL A 188 19.33 -5.41 13.73
N ASP A 189 18.82 -6.47 14.33
CA ASP A 189 19.60 -7.52 14.95
C ASP A 189 20.03 -8.53 13.89
N ARG A 190 21.34 -8.65 13.69
CA ARG A 190 21.93 -9.54 12.67
C ARG A 190 22.36 -10.89 13.23
N SER A 191 22.28 -11.09 14.54
CA SER A 191 22.83 -12.28 15.21
C SER A 191 22.35 -13.57 14.61
N ARG A 192 21.04 -13.73 14.36
CA ARG A 192 20.45 -14.91 13.74
C ARG A 192 20.94 -15.12 12.30
N ALA A 193 21.00 -14.04 11.50
CA ALA A 193 21.44 -14.13 10.11
C ALA A 193 22.92 -14.55 10.04
N TYR A 194 23.77 -13.97 10.89
CA TYR A 194 25.18 -14.34 10.97
C TYR A 194 25.36 -15.78 11.42
N ALA A 195 24.63 -16.23 12.45
CA ALA A 195 24.72 -17.61 12.94
C ALA A 195 24.37 -18.64 11.87
N LEU A 196 23.43 -18.38 10.97
CA LEU A 196 23.09 -19.25 9.86
C LEU A 196 24.27 -19.39 8.88
N VAL A 197 24.88 -18.28 8.48
CA VAL A 197 26.02 -18.27 7.55
C VAL A 197 27.25 -18.93 8.20
N ASP A 198 27.56 -18.54 9.42
CA ASP A 198 28.72 -19.04 10.16
C ASP A 198 28.61 -20.56 10.42
N GLY A 199 27.39 -21.07 10.68
CA GLY A 199 27.11 -22.47 10.83
C GLY A 199 27.43 -23.27 9.57
N ILE A 200 27.05 -22.81 8.39
CA ILE A 200 27.35 -23.44 7.11
C ILE A 200 28.87 -23.43 6.83
N LEU A 201 29.51 -22.28 7.05
CA LEU A 201 30.95 -22.12 6.87
C LEU A 201 31.76 -23.08 7.80
N ALA A 202 31.29 -23.22 9.04
CA ALA A 202 31.92 -24.12 10.01
C ALA A 202 31.78 -25.60 9.60
N ALA A 203 30.59 -25.98 9.11
CA ALA A 203 30.35 -27.35 8.62
C ALA A 203 31.22 -27.68 7.38
N GLY A 204 31.33 -26.74 6.43
CA GLY A 204 32.20 -26.91 5.25
C GLY A 204 33.67 -27.06 5.62
N ARG A 205 34.19 -26.30 6.58
CA ARG A 205 35.55 -26.42 7.09
C ARG A 205 35.81 -27.82 7.75
N LYS A 206 34.82 -28.36 8.48
CA LYS A 206 34.92 -29.71 9.06
C LYS A 206 34.94 -30.78 8.00
N ALA A 207 34.07 -30.70 7.00
CA ALA A 207 34.02 -31.66 5.90
C ALA A 207 35.31 -31.65 5.08
N GLY A 208 35.88 -30.51 4.72
CA GLY A 208 37.14 -30.38 4.00
C GLY A 208 38.37 -30.93 4.75
N ARG A 209 38.35 -30.84 6.09
CA ARG A 209 39.40 -31.45 6.92
C ARG A 209 39.29 -32.98 7.02
N ALA A 210 38.06 -33.50 6.97
CA ALA A 210 37.82 -34.96 7.01
C ALA A 210 38.12 -35.66 5.69
N SER A 211 38.05 -34.98 4.55
CA SER A 211 38.34 -35.50 3.22
C SER A 211 39.81 -35.35 2.79
N GLY A 212 40.62 -34.62 3.54
CA GLY A 212 42.06 -34.41 3.28
C GLY A 212 43.00 -35.17 4.23
N ALA A 213 42.44 -36.03 5.07
CA ALA A 213 43.16 -36.98 5.92
C ALA A 213 42.90 -38.43 5.43
#